data_8fc12c23aa34ada2e3af065208a6f61b
#
_entry.id   8fc12c23aa34ada2e3af065208a6f61b
#
_cell.length_a   1.000
_cell.length_b   1.000
_cell.length_c   1.000
_cell.angle_alpha   90.00
_cell.angle_beta   90.00
_cell.angle_gamma   90.00
#
_symmetry.space_group_name_H-M   'P 1'
#
loop_
_entity.id
_entity.type
_entity.pdbx_description
1 polymer ?
#
loop_
_entity_poly.entity_id
_entity_poly.type
_entity_poly.pdbx_seq_one_letter_code
_entity_poly.pdbx_strand_id
1 'polypeptide(L)'
;GFAQSKPNIVLIVSDDHSYQTIGAYNNGQTDATPAIDKLAKEGVTFNKAFVTNSICGPSRACILTGKYSHKNGFMDNETSHYNSSQQQFVNLLQQGGYQTAWIGKYHLGDDPKGFDFFKILVDQGRYFNPDFIIEGKKRVREQGYVSNIIEDEAEKWLDRRDMNKPFCLVVGHKAVHRTWMPDLPELGAYEHVNFPLPDTFFDDYATRVPASMQEMAIGKDMRMGYDLKMFKNEKDVAQDANFS
;
A
#
# COMPACT_ATOMS: atom_id res chain seq x y z
N GLY A 1 -3.44 -12.06 -39.67
CA GLY A 1 -3.29 -12.24 -38.25
C GLY A 1 -3.95 -11.10 -37.54
N PHE A 2 -4.91 -11.38 -36.69
CA PHE A 2 -5.47 -10.38 -35.80
C PHE A 2 -4.35 -9.94 -34.86
N ALA A 3 -3.95 -8.68 -34.92
CA ALA A 3 -3.07 -8.12 -33.92
C ALA A 3 -3.82 -8.19 -32.58
N GLN A 4 -3.31 -9.00 -31.66
CA GLN A 4 -3.88 -9.07 -30.31
C GLN A 4 -3.78 -7.67 -29.69
N SER A 5 -4.91 -7.09 -29.32
CA SER A 5 -4.92 -5.78 -28.67
C SER A 5 -4.12 -5.87 -27.37
N LYS A 6 -3.23 -4.91 -27.16
CA LYS A 6 -2.45 -4.82 -25.91
C LYS A 6 -3.41 -4.62 -24.74
N PRO A 7 -3.34 -5.47 -23.69
CA PRO A 7 -4.24 -5.33 -22.54
C PRO A 7 -3.94 -4.07 -21.74
N ASN A 8 -4.95 -3.48 -21.14
CA ASN A 8 -4.76 -2.49 -20.08
C ASN A 8 -4.29 -3.19 -18.81
N ILE A 9 -3.45 -2.51 -18.03
CA ILE A 9 -2.88 -3.05 -16.79
C ILE A 9 -3.25 -2.11 -15.65
N VAL A 10 -3.86 -2.66 -14.60
CA VAL A 10 -4.09 -1.97 -13.32
C VAL A 10 -3.42 -2.79 -12.24
N LEU A 11 -2.47 -2.17 -11.54
CA LEU A 11 -1.79 -2.77 -10.40
C LEU A 11 -2.20 -2.02 -9.13
N ILE A 12 -2.98 -2.66 -8.26
CA ILE A 12 -3.40 -2.11 -6.97
C ILE A 12 -2.55 -2.75 -5.88
N VAL A 13 -1.92 -1.91 -5.06
CA VAL A 13 -1.04 -2.34 -3.98
C VAL A 13 -1.56 -1.76 -2.67
N SER A 14 -2.03 -2.62 -1.76
CA SER A 14 -2.29 -2.25 -0.37
C SER A 14 -1.02 -2.42 0.47
N ASP A 15 -0.89 -1.62 1.53
CA ASP A 15 0.32 -1.57 2.35
C ASP A 15 0.09 -2.32 3.68
N ASP A 16 0.97 -3.26 4.00
CA ASP A 16 0.90 -4.12 5.19
C ASP A 16 -0.43 -4.89 5.35
N HIS A 17 -1.09 -5.22 4.24
CA HIS A 17 -2.36 -5.93 4.25
C HIS A 17 -2.14 -7.43 4.42
N SER A 18 -2.50 -7.95 5.58
CA SER A 18 -2.42 -9.39 5.86
C SER A 18 -3.42 -10.18 5.02
N TYR A 19 -2.95 -11.28 4.40
CA TYR A 19 -3.83 -12.19 3.66
C TYR A 19 -4.96 -12.78 4.53
N GLN A 20 -4.74 -12.86 5.84
CA GLN A 20 -5.71 -13.37 6.82
C GLN A 20 -6.98 -12.52 6.94
N THR A 21 -6.92 -11.26 6.51
CA THR A 21 -8.08 -10.35 6.52
C THR A 21 -8.77 -10.25 5.16
N ILE A 22 -8.30 -10.99 4.16
CA ILE A 22 -8.88 -11.04 2.81
C ILE A 22 -9.80 -12.24 2.72
N GLY A 23 -11.09 -12.02 2.45
CA GLY A 23 -12.12 -13.05 2.42
C GLY A 23 -11.84 -14.18 1.44
N ALA A 24 -11.28 -13.87 0.26
CA ALA A 24 -10.93 -14.83 -0.76
C ALA A 24 -9.94 -15.93 -0.31
N TYR A 25 -9.14 -15.68 0.71
CA TYR A 25 -8.27 -16.68 1.32
C TYR A 25 -8.98 -17.50 2.41
N ASN A 26 -10.28 -17.25 2.60
CA ASN A 26 -11.21 -17.96 3.47
C ASN A 26 -10.74 -18.12 4.93
N ASN A 27 -10.08 -17.13 5.45
CA ASN A 27 -9.68 -17.15 6.85
C ASN A 27 -10.77 -16.63 7.79
N GLY A 28 -11.97 -16.39 7.24
CA GLY A 28 -13.24 -16.39 7.95
C GLY A 28 -13.46 -15.29 8.98
N GLN A 29 -12.65 -14.26 8.98
CA GLN A 29 -12.76 -13.28 10.06
C GLN A 29 -13.74 -12.15 9.78
N THR A 30 -13.91 -11.73 8.53
CA THR A 30 -14.89 -10.69 8.18
C THR A 30 -15.20 -10.68 6.67
N ASP A 31 -16.36 -10.17 6.29
CA ASP A 31 -16.71 -9.79 4.91
C ASP A 31 -16.09 -8.42 4.56
N ALA A 32 -14.86 -8.17 4.97
CA ALA A 32 -14.23 -6.86 4.91
C ALA A 32 -13.69 -6.50 3.50
N THR A 33 -13.59 -7.48 2.58
CA THR A 33 -12.95 -7.29 1.28
C THR A 33 -13.79 -7.73 0.09
N PRO A 34 -15.07 -7.32 -0.03
CA PRO A 34 -15.98 -7.85 -1.05
C PRO A 34 -15.52 -7.56 -2.48
N ALA A 35 -14.85 -6.43 -2.73
CA ALA A 35 -14.30 -6.10 -4.05
C ALA A 35 -13.10 -6.97 -4.42
N ILE A 36 -12.20 -7.25 -3.48
CA ILE A 36 -11.05 -8.14 -3.68
C ILE A 36 -11.56 -9.58 -3.88
N ASP A 37 -12.55 -10.00 -3.11
CA ASP A 37 -13.15 -11.34 -3.21
C ASP A 37 -13.84 -11.56 -4.55
N LYS A 38 -14.47 -10.50 -5.08
CA LYS A 38 -15.04 -10.54 -6.44
C LYS A 38 -13.95 -10.73 -7.49
N LEU A 39 -12.84 -9.98 -7.40
CA LEU A 39 -11.70 -10.15 -8.31
C LEU A 39 -11.11 -11.55 -8.23
N ALA A 40 -10.97 -12.11 -7.03
CA ALA A 40 -10.50 -13.47 -6.82
C ALA A 40 -11.42 -14.51 -7.45
N LYS A 41 -12.75 -14.32 -7.37
CA LYS A 41 -13.75 -15.21 -7.96
C LYS A 41 -13.76 -15.17 -9.49
N GLU A 42 -13.51 -13.98 -10.07
CA GLU A 42 -13.55 -13.75 -11.52
C GLU A 42 -12.18 -13.99 -12.20
N GLY A 43 -11.10 -14.05 -11.43
CA GLY A 43 -9.73 -14.14 -11.89
C GLY A 43 -8.96 -15.33 -11.34
N VAL A 44 -7.73 -15.10 -10.90
CA VAL A 44 -6.82 -16.11 -10.35
C VAL A 44 -6.32 -15.68 -8.98
N THR A 45 -6.40 -16.57 -8.01
CA THR A 45 -5.85 -16.37 -6.66
C THR A 45 -4.52 -17.12 -6.52
N PHE A 46 -3.47 -16.43 -6.06
CA PHE A 46 -2.16 -17.00 -5.84
C PHE A 46 -1.98 -17.39 -4.37
N ASN A 47 -2.14 -18.67 -4.05
CA ASN A 47 -2.01 -19.17 -2.66
C ASN A 47 -0.55 -19.30 -2.17
N LYS A 48 0.43 -19.18 -3.07
CA LYS A 48 1.85 -19.29 -2.76
C LYS A 48 2.63 -18.14 -3.42
N ALA A 49 2.24 -16.91 -3.08
CA ALA A 49 3.00 -15.73 -3.43
C ALA A 49 3.89 -15.32 -2.26
N PHE A 50 5.15 -14.98 -2.54
CA PHE A 50 6.14 -14.63 -1.53
C PHE A 50 6.73 -13.25 -1.83
N VAL A 51 6.89 -12.44 -0.81
CA VAL A 51 7.57 -11.16 -0.92
C VAL A 51 9.08 -11.37 -0.84
N THR A 52 9.82 -10.63 -1.65
CA THR A 52 11.30 -10.74 -1.72
C THR A 52 12.00 -9.91 -0.64
N ASN A 53 11.35 -8.84 -0.19
CA ASN A 53 11.77 -7.99 0.92
C ASN A 53 10.50 -7.36 1.52
N SER A 54 10.17 -7.68 2.76
CA SER A 54 8.92 -7.30 3.43
C SER A 54 8.97 -5.90 4.07
N ILE A 55 9.65 -4.95 3.44
CA ILE A 55 9.72 -3.54 3.82
C ILE A 55 9.16 -2.71 2.67
N CYS A 56 8.33 -1.69 2.96
CA CYS A 56 7.55 -0.95 1.97
C CYS A 56 8.36 -0.43 0.77
N GLY A 57 9.41 0.36 0.97
CA GLY A 57 10.24 0.88 -0.12
C GLY A 57 10.95 -0.22 -0.92
N PRO A 58 11.72 -1.11 -0.27
CA PRO A 58 12.37 -2.23 -0.93
C PRO A 58 11.43 -3.14 -1.71
N SER A 59 10.24 -3.46 -1.16
CA SER A 59 9.24 -4.24 -1.88
C SER A 59 8.77 -3.53 -3.16
N ARG A 60 8.49 -2.23 -3.07
CA ARG A 60 8.07 -1.41 -4.23
C ARG A 60 9.17 -1.31 -5.28
N ALA A 61 10.43 -1.20 -4.86
CA ALA A 61 11.59 -1.26 -5.75
C ALA A 61 11.70 -2.62 -6.47
N CYS A 62 11.45 -3.73 -5.75
CA CYS A 62 11.41 -5.06 -6.36
C CYS A 62 10.29 -5.18 -7.39
N ILE A 63 9.09 -4.65 -7.09
CA ILE A 63 7.96 -4.63 -8.03
C ILE A 63 8.33 -3.85 -9.30
N LEU A 64 8.89 -2.64 -9.16
CA LEU A 64 9.23 -1.80 -10.30
C LEU A 64 10.33 -2.39 -11.18
N THR A 65 11.35 -2.97 -10.56
CA THR A 65 12.56 -3.40 -11.28
C THR A 65 12.54 -4.87 -11.69
N GLY A 66 11.66 -5.70 -11.09
CA GLY A 66 11.70 -7.15 -11.24
C GLY A 66 12.97 -7.80 -10.66
N LYS A 67 13.69 -7.08 -9.78
CA LYS A 67 14.97 -7.53 -9.20
C LYS A 67 14.85 -7.64 -7.69
N TYR A 68 15.55 -8.61 -7.11
CA TYR A 68 15.77 -8.68 -5.66
C TYR A 68 16.49 -7.43 -5.13
N SER A 69 16.26 -7.07 -3.87
CA SER A 69 16.81 -5.87 -3.24
C SER A 69 18.33 -5.75 -3.36
N HIS A 70 19.09 -6.84 -3.19
CA HIS A 70 20.54 -6.84 -3.37
C HIS A 70 20.99 -6.61 -4.83
N LYS A 71 20.09 -6.72 -5.81
CA LYS A 71 20.34 -6.45 -7.23
C LYS A 71 19.88 -5.07 -7.66
N ASN A 72 18.77 -4.56 -7.07
CA ASN A 72 18.30 -3.21 -7.36
C ASN A 72 18.97 -2.14 -6.47
N GLY A 73 19.66 -2.55 -5.39
CA GLY A 73 20.40 -1.68 -4.49
C GLY A 73 19.58 -1.02 -3.39
N PHE A 74 18.26 -1.30 -3.32
CA PHE A 74 17.38 -0.71 -2.31
C PHE A 74 16.97 -1.77 -1.28
N MET A 75 17.68 -1.83 -0.16
CA MET A 75 17.58 -2.91 0.83
C MET A 75 16.77 -2.55 2.07
N ASP A 76 16.72 -1.27 2.42
CA ASP A 76 16.02 -0.75 3.59
C ASP A 76 15.50 0.68 3.34
N ASN A 77 14.69 1.23 4.25
CA ASN A 77 14.16 2.58 4.15
C ASN A 77 15.05 3.66 4.78
N GLU A 78 16.16 3.28 5.41
CA GLU A 78 16.95 4.19 6.24
C GLU A 78 18.29 4.55 5.59
N THR A 79 19.02 3.54 5.10
CA THR A 79 20.38 3.68 4.61
C THR A 79 20.51 3.53 3.11
N SER A 80 19.56 2.87 2.47
CA SER A 80 19.57 2.62 1.04
C SER A 80 18.89 3.75 0.25
N HIS A 81 19.42 4.02 -0.94
CA HIS A 81 18.83 4.98 -1.87
C HIS A 81 18.39 4.28 -3.15
N TYR A 82 17.14 4.51 -3.54
CA TYR A 82 16.62 3.95 -4.78
C TYR A 82 17.20 4.66 -6.00
N ASN A 83 17.75 3.91 -6.92
CA ASN A 83 18.19 4.44 -8.20
C ASN A 83 17.07 4.31 -9.24
N SER A 84 16.30 5.38 -9.42
CA SER A 84 15.19 5.44 -10.39
C SER A 84 15.63 5.44 -11.86
N SER A 85 16.95 5.54 -12.14
CA SER A 85 17.48 5.47 -13.53
C SER A 85 17.70 4.05 -14.02
N GLN A 86 17.62 3.04 -13.15
CA GLN A 86 17.70 1.65 -13.58
C GLN A 86 16.43 1.24 -14.36
N GLN A 87 16.52 0.19 -15.14
CA GLN A 87 15.39 -0.32 -15.88
C GLN A 87 14.25 -0.74 -14.96
N GLN A 88 13.06 -0.24 -15.26
CA GLN A 88 11.81 -0.54 -14.60
C GLN A 88 10.81 -1.08 -15.63
N PHE A 89 9.84 -1.90 -15.20
CA PHE A 89 8.85 -2.47 -16.13
C PHE A 89 8.03 -1.38 -16.84
N VAL A 90 7.77 -0.26 -16.16
CA VAL A 90 7.03 0.88 -16.74
C VAL A 90 7.77 1.54 -17.90
N ASN A 91 9.11 1.59 -17.87
CA ASN A 91 9.90 2.10 -19.02
C ASN A 91 9.70 1.24 -20.24
N LEU A 92 9.64 -0.09 -20.08
CA LEU A 92 9.39 -1.03 -21.17
C LEU A 92 7.96 -0.88 -21.73
N LEU A 93 7.00 -0.67 -20.85
CA LEU A 93 5.61 -0.42 -21.25
C LEU A 93 5.48 0.89 -22.03
N GLN A 94 6.11 1.99 -21.59
CA GLN A 94 6.15 3.24 -22.37
C GLN A 94 6.75 3.05 -23.75
N GLN A 95 7.89 2.36 -23.85
CA GLN A 95 8.50 2.00 -25.15
C GLN A 95 7.56 1.15 -26.01
N GLY A 96 6.72 0.35 -25.36
CA GLY A 96 5.64 -0.41 -25.97
C GLY A 96 4.41 0.42 -26.38
N GLY A 97 4.40 1.73 -26.12
CA GLY A 97 3.29 2.65 -26.45
C GLY A 97 2.17 2.72 -25.41
N TYR A 98 2.42 2.26 -24.19
CA TYR A 98 1.48 2.42 -23.06
C TYR A 98 1.56 3.82 -22.48
N GLN A 99 0.41 4.33 -22.04
CA GLN A 99 0.37 5.43 -21.07
C GLN A 99 0.59 4.87 -19.67
N THR A 100 1.34 5.56 -18.84
CA THR A 100 1.72 5.06 -17.53
C THR A 100 1.42 6.08 -16.43
N ALA A 101 0.83 5.63 -15.33
CA ALA A 101 0.59 6.46 -14.16
C ALA A 101 0.89 5.75 -12.86
N TRP A 102 1.35 6.52 -11.84
CA TRP A 102 1.42 6.09 -10.45
C TRP A 102 0.65 7.05 -9.57
N ILE A 103 -0.33 6.55 -8.80
CA ILE A 103 -1.15 7.35 -7.90
C ILE A 103 -1.11 6.74 -6.51
N GLY A 104 -0.82 7.55 -5.49
CA GLY A 104 -0.77 7.15 -4.09
C GLY A 104 0.64 6.86 -3.57
N LYS A 105 0.80 5.90 -2.65
CA LYS A 105 2.08 5.63 -1.97
C LYS A 105 3.12 5.07 -2.94
N TYR A 106 4.23 5.78 -3.04
CA TYR A 106 5.41 5.41 -3.84
C TYR A 106 6.59 5.01 -2.95
N HIS A 107 6.96 5.87 -2.02
CA HIS A 107 7.92 5.64 -0.93
C HIS A 107 9.31 5.14 -1.37
N LEU A 108 9.88 5.72 -2.40
CA LEU A 108 11.22 5.38 -2.91
C LEU A 108 12.26 6.51 -2.78
N GLY A 109 11.85 7.67 -2.26
CA GLY A 109 12.74 8.81 -2.03
C GLY A 109 13.01 9.69 -3.25
N ASP A 110 13.02 9.13 -4.45
CA ASP A 110 13.17 9.83 -5.72
C ASP A 110 11.81 10.10 -6.37
N ASP A 111 11.76 11.09 -7.28
CA ASP A 111 10.59 11.27 -8.15
C ASP A 111 10.39 10.05 -9.07
N PRO A 112 9.15 9.60 -9.31
CA PRO A 112 8.88 8.52 -10.23
C PRO A 112 9.41 8.80 -11.64
N LYS A 113 10.16 7.87 -12.21
CA LYS A 113 10.61 7.90 -13.60
C LYS A 113 9.91 6.82 -14.41
N GLY A 114 9.66 7.10 -15.68
CA GLY A 114 8.97 6.17 -16.56
C GLY A 114 7.45 6.21 -16.40
N PHE A 115 6.92 7.28 -15.82
CA PHE A 115 5.49 7.57 -15.73
C PHE A 115 5.17 8.86 -16.48
N ASP A 116 4.08 8.83 -17.26
CA ASP A 116 3.55 10.02 -17.93
C ASP A 116 2.80 10.92 -16.95
N PHE A 117 2.30 10.34 -15.88
CA PHE A 117 1.66 11.05 -14.79
C PHE A 117 1.97 10.39 -13.44
N PHE A 118 2.19 11.21 -12.42
CA PHE A 118 2.20 10.73 -11.06
C PHE A 118 1.61 11.75 -10.07
N LYS A 119 0.98 11.22 -9.04
CA LYS A 119 0.55 11.94 -7.85
C LYS A 119 0.82 11.04 -6.64
N ILE A 120 1.93 11.28 -5.97
CA ILE A 120 2.45 10.39 -4.94
C ILE A 120 2.38 11.01 -3.56
N LEU A 121 2.14 10.18 -2.55
CA LEU A 121 2.20 10.60 -1.15
C LEU A 121 3.63 11.01 -0.76
N VAL A 122 3.73 12.04 0.06
CA VAL A 122 4.99 12.41 0.71
C VAL A 122 5.31 11.36 1.77
N ASP A 123 6.48 10.75 1.69
CA ASP A 123 6.96 9.71 2.61
C ASP A 123 5.95 8.58 2.84
N GLN A 124 5.60 8.29 4.09
CA GLN A 124 4.59 7.32 4.49
C GLN A 124 3.15 7.78 4.20
N GLY A 125 2.94 9.05 3.96
CA GLY A 125 1.63 9.66 3.85
C GLY A 125 0.87 9.74 5.20
N ARG A 126 -0.14 10.59 5.23
CA ARG A 126 -1.12 10.68 6.33
C ARG A 126 -2.43 10.03 5.91
N TYR A 127 -3.21 9.53 6.85
CA TYR A 127 -4.55 9.02 6.57
C TYR A 127 -5.54 10.15 6.26
N PHE A 128 -5.46 11.24 7.01
CA PHE A 128 -6.28 12.42 6.78
C PHE A 128 -5.43 13.59 6.30
N ASN A 129 -5.99 14.36 5.38
CA ASN A 129 -5.41 15.57 4.80
C ASN A 129 -3.95 15.36 4.33
N PRO A 130 -3.71 14.33 3.49
CA PRO A 130 -2.37 14.00 3.06
C PRO A 130 -1.74 15.06 2.16
N ASP A 131 -0.41 15.13 2.21
CA ASP A 131 0.38 15.87 1.24
C ASP A 131 0.76 14.95 0.08
N PHE A 132 0.62 15.47 -1.15
CA PHE A 132 1.03 14.80 -2.37
C PHE A 132 2.13 15.59 -3.09
N ILE A 133 2.97 14.89 -3.82
CA ILE A 133 3.83 15.43 -4.87
C ILE A 133 3.20 15.06 -6.20
N ILE A 134 2.89 16.06 -6.99
CA ILE A 134 2.33 15.90 -8.33
C ILE A 134 3.45 16.13 -9.35
N GLU A 135 3.34 15.54 -10.51
CA GLU A 135 4.22 15.80 -11.65
C GLU A 135 4.55 17.31 -11.77
N GLY A 136 5.83 17.63 -11.98
CA GLY A 136 6.31 19.02 -11.93
C GLY A 136 6.75 19.48 -10.54
N LYS A 137 6.82 18.56 -9.55
CA LYS A 137 7.38 18.79 -8.19
C LYS A 137 6.57 19.74 -7.30
N LYS A 138 5.31 19.90 -7.58
CA LYS A 138 4.43 20.68 -6.73
C LYS A 138 3.93 19.82 -5.57
N ARG A 139 4.19 20.24 -4.33
CA ARG A 139 3.59 19.68 -3.12
C ARG A 139 2.23 20.33 -2.87
N VAL A 140 1.21 19.53 -2.68
CA VAL A 140 -0.16 19.95 -2.44
C VAL A 140 -0.74 19.16 -1.29
N ARG A 141 -1.37 19.84 -0.34
CA ARG A 141 -2.19 19.20 0.70
C ARG A 141 -3.62 19.12 0.22
N GLU A 142 -4.23 17.93 0.34
CA GLU A 142 -5.62 17.72 -0.01
C GLU A 142 -6.43 17.34 1.22
N GLN A 143 -7.65 17.88 1.33
CA GLN A 143 -8.56 17.61 2.42
C GLN A 143 -9.28 16.29 2.17
N GLY A 144 -9.41 15.46 3.21
CA GLY A 144 -10.15 14.21 3.18
C GLY A 144 -9.33 12.98 3.55
N TYR A 145 -9.93 11.82 3.37
CA TYR A 145 -9.33 10.53 3.66
C TYR A 145 -8.48 10.03 2.49
N VAL A 146 -7.30 9.54 2.79
CA VAL A 146 -6.26 9.24 1.79
C VAL A 146 -6.69 8.23 0.73
N SER A 147 -7.43 7.18 1.12
CA SER A 147 -7.88 6.17 0.15
C SER A 147 -8.87 6.74 -0.85
N ASN A 148 -9.82 7.56 -0.38
CA ASN A 148 -10.82 8.20 -1.25
C ASN A 148 -10.15 9.17 -2.23
N ILE A 149 -9.17 9.96 -1.75
CA ILE A 149 -8.42 10.88 -2.62
C ILE A 149 -7.63 10.12 -3.70
N ILE A 150 -7.03 8.99 -3.34
CA ILE A 150 -6.28 8.15 -4.28
C ILE A 150 -7.21 7.53 -5.33
N GLU A 151 -8.37 7.01 -4.91
CA GLU A 151 -9.39 6.47 -5.81
C GLU A 151 -9.93 7.52 -6.76
N ASP A 152 -10.37 8.67 -6.24
CA ASP A 152 -10.86 9.79 -7.03
C ASP A 152 -9.85 10.24 -8.10
N GLU A 153 -8.57 10.30 -7.75
CA GLU A 153 -7.54 10.68 -8.72
C GLU A 153 -7.29 9.58 -9.76
N ALA A 154 -7.36 8.31 -9.34
CA ALA A 154 -7.23 7.19 -10.26
C ALA A 154 -8.37 7.18 -11.30
N GLU A 155 -9.61 7.40 -10.87
CA GLU A 155 -10.77 7.53 -11.74
C GLU A 155 -10.65 8.74 -12.68
N LYS A 156 -10.31 9.92 -12.15
CA LYS A 156 -10.07 11.12 -12.96
C LYS A 156 -8.96 10.90 -13.99
N TRP A 157 -7.89 10.17 -13.64
CA TRP A 157 -6.85 9.86 -14.61
C TRP A 157 -7.36 8.90 -15.69
N LEU A 158 -8.15 7.89 -15.33
CA LEU A 158 -8.78 6.97 -16.28
C LEU A 158 -9.72 7.70 -17.25
N ASP A 159 -10.43 8.72 -16.79
CA ASP A 159 -11.35 9.50 -17.63
C ASP A 159 -10.63 10.41 -18.63
N ARG A 160 -9.48 10.97 -18.23
CA ARG A 160 -8.73 11.93 -19.08
C ARG A 160 -7.66 11.31 -19.96
N ARG A 161 -7.39 9.99 -19.83
CA ARG A 161 -6.38 9.29 -20.63
C ARG A 161 -6.72 9.29 -22.12
N ASP A 162 -5.72 9.08 -22.97
CA ASP A 162 -5.96 8.82 -24.39
C ASP A 162 -6.55 7.42 -24.59
N MET A 163 -7.82 7.37 -24.97
CA MET A 163 -8.58 6.13 -25.15
C MET A 163 -8.05 5.24 -26.28
N ASN A 164 -7.19 5.77 -27.16
CA ASN A 164 -6.60 5.02 -28.29
C ASN A 164 -5.31 4.28 -27.90
N LYS A 165 -4.82 4.46 -26.68
CA LYS A 165 -3.60 3.82 -26.19
C LYS A 165 -3.90 2.86 -25.06
N PRO A 166 -3.17 1.73 -24.97
CA PRO A 166 -3.19 0.90 -23.78
C PRO A 166 -2.56 1.68 -22.62
N PHE A 167 -2.92 1.31 -21.40
CA PHE A 167 -2.39 1.98 -20.20
C PHE A 167 -1.88 0.99 -19.16
N CYS A 168 -0.97 1.49 -18.30
CA CYS A 168 -0.59 0.88 -17.06
C CYS A 168 -0.78 1.89 -15.93
N LEU A 169 -1.72 1.61 -15.04
CA LEU A 169 -2.02 2.40 -13.85
C LEU A 169 -1.58 1.64 -12.61
N VAL A 170 -0.73 2.25 -11.80
CA VAL A 170 -0.37 1.75 -10.47
C VAL A 170 -1.08 2.59 -9.41
N VAL A 171 -1.88 1.94 -8.58
CA VAL A 171 -2.59 2.55 -7.44
C VAL A 171 -1.98 2.03 -6.16
N GLY A 172 -1.25 2.88 -5.45
CA GLY A 172 -0.59 2.54 -4.20
C GLY A 172 -1.36 3.07 -3.00
N HIS A 173 -2.09 2.21 -2.29
CA HIS A 173 -2.77 2.62 -1.05
C HIS A 173 -1.79 2.69 0.12
N LYS A 174 -2.07 3.61 1.06
CA LYS A 174 -1.46 3.63 2.38
C LYS A 174 -2.12 2.61 3.31
N ALA A 175 -3.41 2.42 3.18
CA ALA A 175 -4.16 1.44 3.98
C ALA A 175 -3.70 0.01 3.62
N VAL A 176 -3.58 -0.85 4.59
CA VAL A 176 -3.91 -0.71 6.01
C VAL A 176 -2.66 -0.53 6.91
N HIS A 177 -1.65 0.15 6.44
CA HIS A 177 -0.42 0.39 7.19
C HIS A 177 -0.70 1.05 8.55
N ARG A 178 0.12 0.78 9.54
CA ARG A 178 0.21 1.54 10.80
C ARG A 178 0.11 3.06 10.49
N THR A 179 -0.74 3.85 11.09
CA THR A 179 -1.41 3.70 12.39
C THR A 179 -2.86 3.17 12.34
N TRP A 180 -3.28 2.51 11.27
CA TRP A 180 -4.59 1.86 11.18
C TRP A 180 -5.77 2.82 11.49
N MET A 181 -5.87 3.90 10.77
CA MET A 181 -6.99 4.83 10.91
C MET A 181 -8.06 4.53 9.87
N PRO A 182 -9.28 4.18 10.26
CA PRO A 182 -10.39 4.01 9.34
C PRO A 182 -10.87 5.37 8.81
N ASP A 183 -11.59 5.36 7.71
CA ASP A 183 -12.38 6.53 7.32
C ASP A 183 -13.52 6.76 8.33
N LEU A 184 -13.99 7.99 8.43
CA LEU A 184 -15.05 8.36 9.39
C LEU A 184 -16.35 7.54 9.22
N PRO A 185 -16.83 7.24 8.00
CA PRO A 185 -17.99 6.39 7.82
C PRO A 185 -17.81 4.95 8.33
N GLU A 186 -16.56 4.47 8.39
CA GLU A 186 -16.23 3.12 8.83
C GLU A 186 -15.94 3.03 10.36
N LEU A 187 -15.93 4.17 11.03
CA LEU A 187 -15.67 4.20 12.46
C LEU A 187 -16.79 3.47 13.21
N GLY A 188 -16.42 2.48 14.00
CA GLY A 188 -17.37 1.66 14.76
C GLY A 188 -18.00 0.50 13.98
N ALA A 189 -17.68 0.29 12.70
CA ALA A 189 -18.25 -0.78 11.87
C ALA A 189 -18.14 -2.18 12.51
N TYR A 190 -17.12 -2.41 13.35
CA TYR A 190 -16.86 -3.69 14.00
C TYR A 190 -17.07 -3.68 15.52
N GLU A 191 -17.72 -2.66 16.09
CA GLU A 191 -17.94 -2.57 17.54
C GLU A 191 -18.72 -3.76 18.13
N HIS A 192 -19.55 -4.40 17.32
CA HIS A 192 -20.36 -5.55 17.75
C HIS A 192 -19.78 -6.89 17.30
N VAL A 193 -18.63 -6.88 16.65
CA VAL A 193 -17.99 -8.09 16.13
C VAL A 193 -17.00 -8.63 17.18
N ASN A 194 -17.22 -9.86 17.59
CA ASN A 194 -16.29 -10.55 18.48
C ASN A 194 -15.30 -11.35 17.65
N PHE A 195 -14.07 -10.87 17.52
CA PHE A 195 -13.02 -11.56 16.76
C PHE A 195 -12.46 -12.71 17.59
N PRO A 196 -12.46 -13.96 17.08
CA PRO A 196 -11.84 -15.08 17.78
C PRO A 196 -10.33 -14.87 17.87
N LEU A 197 -9.77 -15.20 19.02
CA LEU A 197 -8.32 -15.22 19.18
C LEU A 197 -7.76 -16.41 18.36
N PRO A 198 -6.66 -16.21 17.59
CA PRO A 198 -6.01 -17.32 16.92
C PRO A 198 -5.38 -18.29 17.96
N ASP A 199 -5.29 -19.57 17.62
CA ASP A 199 -4.73 -20.61 18.52
C ASP A 199 -3.32 -20.27 19.00
N THR A 200 -2.58 -19.51 18.21
CA THR A 200 -1.22 -19.09 18.51
C THR A 200 -1.11 -17.75 19.28
N PHE A 201 -2.23 -17.18 19.73
CA PHE A 201 -2.21 -15.86 20.38
C PHE A 201 -1.35 -15.81 21.65
N PHE A 202 -1.34 -16.89 22.41
CA PHE A 202 -0.53 -17.04 23.63
C PHE A 202 0.68 -17.96 23.42
N ASP A 203 1.16 -18.12 22.19
CA ASP A 203 2.34 -18.93 21.87
C ASP A 203 3.58 -18.33 22.56
N ASP A 204 4.35 -19.16 23.25
CA ASP A 204 5.59 -18.77 23.93
C ASP A 204 6.83 -18.77 22.99
N TYR A 205 6.64 -19.17 21.74
CA TYR A 205 7.69 -19.29 20.71
C TYR A 205 8.85 -20.23 21.11
N ALA A 206 8.67 -21.15 22.07
CA ALA A 206 9.73 -21.99 22.63
C ALA A 206 10.51 -22.79 21.58
N THR A 207 9.86 -23.13 20.46
CA THR A 207 10.48 -23.87 19.32
C THR A 207 11.00 -22.98 18.20
N ARG A 208 10.87 -21.64 18.31
CA ARG A 208 11.17 -20.67 17.25
C ARG A 208 12.01 -19.52 17.80
N VAL A 209 13.27 -19.80 18.09
CA VAL A 209 14.20 -18.83 18.72
C VAL A 209 14.21 -17.44 18.08
N PRO A 210 14.28 -17.28 16.74
CA PRO A 210 14.25 -15.94 16.15
C PRO A 210 12.97 -15.16 16.47
N ALA A 211 11.80 -15.82 16.48
CA ALA A 211 10.53 -15.20 16.78
C ALA A 211 10.41 -14.82 18.27
N SER A 212 10.94 -15.63 19.17
CA SER A 212 10.91 -15.35 20.62
C SER A 212 11.74 -14.13 21.04
N MET A 213 12.67 -13.72 20.18
CA MET A 213 13.53 -12.54 20.42
C MET A 213 12.96 -11.24 19.85
N GLN A 214 11.84 -11.30 19.12
CA GLN A 214 11.22 -10.12 18.52
C GLN A 214 10.34 -9.38 19.53
N GLU A 215 10.36 -8.06 19.45
CA GLU A 215 9.49 -7.18 20.24
C GLU A 215 8.12 -7.07 19.56
N MET A 216 7.20 -8.01 19.86
CA MET A 216 5.87 -8.12 19.21
C MET A 216 4.71 -8.18 20.19
N ALA A 217 4.94 -7.98 21.49
CA ALA A 217 3.88 -8.04 22.49
C ALA A 217 2.99 -6.79 22.43
N ILE A 218 1.67 -6.99 22.32
CA ILE A 218 0.70 -5.88 22.25
C ILE A 218 0.84 -4.94 23.45
N GLY A 219 0.85 -5.49 24.67
CA GLY A 219 0.88 -4.68 25.89
C GLY A 219 2.23 -4.03 26.20
N LYS A 220 3.34 -4.55 25.66
CA LYS A 220 4.69 -4.07 25.96
C LYS A 220 5.27 -3.22 24.84
N ASP A 221 5.11 -3.68 23.60
CA ASP A 221 5.89 -3.17 22.45
C ASP A 221 5.07 -2.23 21.57
N MET A 222 3.74 -2.36 21.56
CA MET A 222 2.88 -1.40 20.82
C MET A 222 2.77 -0.07 21.57
N ARG A 223 2.78 1.02 20.81
CA ARG A 223 2.58 2.38 21.34
C ARG A 223 1.08 2.61 21.54
N MET A 224 0.61 2.60 22.80
CA MET A 224 -0.82 2.66 23.15
C MET A 224 -1.56 3.83 22.48
N GLY A 225 -1.04 5.04 22.52
CA GLY A 225 -1.63 6.20 21.86
C GLY A 225 -1.56 6.09 20.34
N TYR A 226 -0.37 5.91 19.81
CA TYR A 226 -0.11 5.91 18.38
C TYR A 226 -0.77 4.74 17.62
N ASP A 227 -0.62 3.51 18.13
CA ASP A 227 -1.13 2.32 17.48
C ASP A 227 -2.60 2.03 17.84
N LEU A 228 -2.93 2.06 19.12
CA LEU A 228 -4.24 1.65 19.62
C LEU A 228 -5.20 2.82 19.90
N LYS A 229 -4.77 4.07 19.70
CA LYS A 229 -5.55 5.30 19.98
C LYS A 229 -5.95 5.44 21.46
N MET A 230 -5.24 4.75 22.35
CA MET A 230 -5.46 4.80 23.80
C MET A 230 -4.63 5.91 24.45
N PHE A 231 -5.04 7.14 24.24
CA PHE A 231 -4.39 8.31 24.83
C PHE A 231 -4.83 8.51 26.27
N LYS A 232 -3.92 8.96 27.14
CA LYS A 232 -4.22 9.25 28.53
C LYS A 232 -4.96 10.57 28.72
N ASN A 233 -4.74 11.54 27.84
CA ASN A 233 -5.31 12.87 27.90
C ASN A 233 -5.67 13.36 26.51
N GLU A 234 -6.69 14.21 26.41
CA GLU A 234 -7.08 14.87 25.14
C GLU A 234 -5.95 15.70 24.50
N LYS A 235 -5.09 16.31 25.32
CA LYS A 235 -3.93 17.09 24.84
C LYS A 235 -2.93 16.24 24.06
N ASP A 236 -2.80 14.95 24.41
CA ASP A 236 -1.89 14.04 23.74
C ASP A 236 -2.41 13.71 22.32
N VAL A 237 -3.72 13.67 22.15
CA VAL A 237 -4.37 13.51 20.83
C VAL A 237 -4.07 14.67 19.91
N ALA A 238 -4.21 15.91 20.41
CA ALA A 238 -3.99 17.11 19.63
C ALA A 238 -2.52 17.31 19.16
N GLN A 239 -1.58 16.63 19.80
CA GLN A 239 -0.16 16.65 19.45
C GLN A 239 0.24 15.54 18.45
N ASP A 240 -0.63 14.57 18.21
CA ASP A 240 -0.34 13.51 17.27
C ASP A 240 -0.50 14.02 15.84
N ALA A 241 0.58 13.91 15.06
CA ALA A 241 0.63 14.37 13.67
C ALA A 241 -0.40 13.70 12.74
N ASN A 242 -1.03 12.60 13.16
CA ASN A 242 -2.08 11.94 12.38
C ASN A 242 -3.44 12.61 12.54
N PHE A 243 -3.63 13.41 13.60
CA PHE A 243 -4.87 14.14 13.91
C PHE A 243 -4.74 15.66 13.71
N SER A 244 -3.55 16.17 13.39
CA SER A 244 -3.28 17.59 13.20
C SER A 244 -3.36 18.04 11.74
#